data_826b0e2446318050e6510b28180e3c81
#
_entry.id   826b0e2446318050e6510b28180e3c81
#
_cell.length_a   1.000
_cell.length_b   1.000
_cell.length_c   1.000
_cell.angle_alpha   90.00
_cell.angle_beta   90.00
_cell.angle_gamma   90.00
#
_symmetry.space_group_name_H-M   'P 1'
#
loop_
_entity.id
_entity.type
_entity.pdbx_description
1 polymer ?
#
loop_
_entity_poly.entity_id
_entity_poly.type
_entity_poly.pdbx_seq_one_letter_code
_entity_poly.pdbx_strand_id
1 'polypeptide(L)'
;ALTMKPLDSQMDEQVIYNYGQEKVSQKQLPFAKETVKGSQFEQPLFEFSGACAGCGETPYVKLVTQLFGDRMYIANATGCTSIWGGSAPSTPYTVNKEGRGPAWENSLFEDGAEFGYGMNLAVHTRQEAAADLARSIAQDEATPAAVTLCAQKWLNHRREVEGSRTTGTALAEALAKALSEGKGNQEQLQALYDMRDMFGQKSIWAFGGDGWAYDIGYGGVDH
;
A
#
# COMPACT_ATOMS: atom_id res chain seq x y z
N ALA A 1 6.57 23.15 25.53
CA ALA A 1 5.24 23.35 24.99
C ALA A 1 5.33 23.60 23.48
N LEU A 2 4.36 23.15 22.71
CA LEU A 2 4.27 23.43 21.27
C LEU A 2 3.96 24.91 21.06
N THR A 3 4.70 25.54 20.18
CA THR A 3 4.53 26.97 19.83
C THR A 3 4.45 27.10 18.33
N MET A 4 3.44 27.80 17.82
CA MET A 4 3.33 28.12 16.40
C MET A 4 4.33 29.21 16.02
N LYS A 5 5.02 29.01 14.90
CA LYS A 5 5.95 29.98 14.30
C LYS A 5 5.64 30.14 12.81
N PRO A 6 5.98 31.27 12.19
CA PRO A 6 5.90 31.40 10.74
C PRO A 6 6.75 30.34 10.04
N LEU A 7 6.22 29.70 9.01
CA LEU A 7 6.89 28.63 8.28
C LEU A 7 8.27 29.07 7.74
N ASP A 8 8.33 30.24 7.13
CA ASP A 8 9.58 30.78 6.54
C ASP A 8 10.71 30.89 7.55
N SER A 9 10.39 31.11 8.84
CA SER A 9 11.39 31.17 9.92
C SER A 9 11.91 29.81 10.36
N GLN A 10 11.35 28.71 9.83
CA GLN A 10 11.69 27.33 10.22
C GLN A 10 12.18 26.48 9.03
N MET A 11 12.41 27.09 7.87
CA MET A 11 12.81 26.35 6.66
C MET A 11 14.17 25.65 6.80
N ASP A 12 15.06 26.16 7.63
CA ASP A 12 16.35 25.49 7.91
C ASP A 12 16.16 24.14 8.62
N GLU A 13 15.13 24.02 9.46
CA GLU A 13 14.79 22.78 10.15
C GLU A 13 14.28 21.70 9.18
N GLN A 14 13.73 22.10 8.03
CA GLN A 14 13.28 21.17 6.98
C GLN A 14 14.43 20.31 6.45
N VAL A 15 15.62 20.87 6.33
CA VAL A 15 16.82 20.15 5.87
C VAL A 15 17.17 19.03 6.86
N ILE A 16 17.08 19.33 8.15
CA ILE A 16 17.34 18.36 9.22
C ILE A 16 16.28 17.24 9.24
N TYR A 17 15.01 17.64 9.08
CA TYR A 17 13.90 16.69 8.98
C TYR A 17 14.08 15.75 7.79
N ASN A 18 14.35 16.29 6.60
CA ASN A 18 14.57 15.50 5.39
C ASN A 18 15.75 14.52 5.54
N TYR A 19 16.85 14.98 6.16
CA TYR A 19 17.98 14.10 6.46
C TYR A 19 17.56 12.92 7.36
N GLY A 20 16.75 13.17 8.38
CA GLY A 20 16.20 12.14 9.25
C GLY A 20 15.35 11.12 8.48
N GLN A 21 14.48 11.60 7.60
CA GLN A 21 13.60 10.74 6.80
C GLN A 21 14.36 9.93 5.73
N GLU A 22 15.31 10.53 5.05
CA GLU A 22 15.97 9.91 3.89
C GLU A 22 17.21 9.10 4.27
N LYS A 23 18.01 9.58 5.23
CA LYS A 23 19.35 9.06 5.49
C LYS A 23 19.47 8.20 6.74
N VAL A 24 18.59 8.41 7.72
CA VAL A 24 18.61 7.58 8.93
C VAL A 24 17.93 6.26 8.65
N SER A 25 18.69 5.17 8.76
CA SER A 25 18.15 3.81 8.56
C SER A 25 17.24 3.40 9.70
N GLN A 26 16.16 2.71 9.37
CA GLN A 26 15.37 2.00 10.39
C GLN A 26 16.23 0.88 11.00
N LYS A 27 16.23 0.80 12.31
CA LYS A 27 16.92 -0.29 13.02
C LYS A 27 16.05 -1.54 13.01
N GLN A 28 16.65 -2.67 12.72
CA GLN A 28 15.99 -3.95 12.98
C GLN A 28 15.91 -4.14 14.50
N LEU A 29 14.68 -4.29 14.99
CA LEU A 29 14.41 -4.45 16.41
C LEU A 29 14.08 -5.91 16.71
N PRO A 30 14.41 -6.41 17.92
CA PRO A 30 14.14 -7.79 18.31
C PRO A 30 12.66 -8.01 18.70
N PHE A 31 11.76 -7.16 18.23
CA PHE A 31 10.34 -7.22 18.52
C PHE A 31 9.56 -7.47 17.22
N ALA A 32 8.65 -8.43 17.25
CA ALA A 32 7.73 -8.65 16.14
C ALA A 32 6.84 -7.42 15.95
N LYS A 33 6.71 -6.94 14.71
CA LYS A 33 5.96 -5.72 14.38
C LYS A 33 4.48 -5.82 14.73
N GLU A 34 3.94 -7.03 14.80
CA GLU A 34 2.54 -7.31 15.15
C GLU A 34 2.25 -7.14 16.66
N THR A 35 3.28 -6.96 17.48
CA THR A 35 3.09 -6.67 18.90
C THR A 35 2.87 -5.18 19.13
N VAL A 36 2.20 -4.83 20.25
CA VAL A 36 1.97 -3.42 20.63
C VAL A 36 3.28 -2.65 20.68
N LYS A 37 4.33 -3.25 21.24
CA LYS A 37 5.65 -2.61 21.32
C LYS A 37 6.33 -2.51 19.96
N GLY A 38 6.32 -3.59 19.18
CA GLY A 38 6.99 -3.65 17.89
C GLY A 38 6.38 -2.69 16.86
N SER A 39 5.04 -2.60 16.80
CA SER A 39 4.36 -1.71 15.88
C SER A 39 4.74 -0.24 16.03
N GLN A 40 5.08 0.21 17.25
CA GLN A 40 5.44 1.60 17.50
C GLN A 40 6.83 2.00 16.96
N PHE A 41 7.63 1.03 16.53
CA PHE A 41 8.92 1.30 15.89
C PHE A 41 8.84 1.25 14.36
N GLU A 42 7.71 0.82 13.81
CA GLU A 42 7.47 0.91 12.36
C GLU A 42 7.22 2.35 11.93
N GLN A 43 7.68 2.71 10.74
CA GLN A 43 7.43 4.04 10.19
C GLN A 43 5.93 4.24 9.96
N PRO A 44 5.30 5.24 10.58
CA PRO A 44 3.93 5.58 10.24
C PRO A 44 3.88 6.20 8.84
N LEU A 45 3.02 5.67 7.98
CA LEU A 45 2.73 6.28 6.69
C LEU A 45 1.51 7.20 6.76
N PHE A 46 1.33 7.78 7.93
CA PHE A 46 0.39 8.82 8.33
C PHE A 46 1.16 9.80 9.22
N GLU A 47 1.61 10.91 8.65
CA GLU A 47 2.63 11.78 9.26
C GLU A 47 2.07 12.74 10.31
N PHE A 48 0.84 13.24 10.11
CA PHE A 48 0.20 14.20 11.01
C PHE A 48 -1.31 14.00 11.05
N SER A 49 -1.95 14.45 12.13
CA SER A 49 -3.41 14.48 12.23
C SER A 49 -3.93 15.88 11.93
N GLY A 50 -4.74 15.99 10.88
CA GLY A 50 -5.53 17.19 10.59
C GLY A 50 -6.95 17.16 11.18
N ALA A 51 -7.27 16.16 12.01
CA ALA A 51 -8.55 16.01 12.66
C ALA A 51 -8.72 16.93 13.87
N CYS A 52 -9.92 16.91 14.49
CA CYS A 52 -10.19 17.64 15.72
C CYS A 52 -9.23 17.25 16.86
N ALA A 53 -8.96 18.18 17.75
CA ALA A 53 -8.16 17.91 18.94
C ALA A 53 -8.82 16.79 19.77
N GLY A 54 -8.05 15.74 20.06
CA GLY A 54 -8.52 14.57 20.79
C GLY A 54 -9.36 13.58 19.95
N CYS A 55 -9.34 13.67 18.62
CA CYS A 55 -9.98 12.68 17.75
C CYS A 55 -9.47 11.28 18.06
N GLY A 56 -10.39 10.33 18.28
CA GLY A 56 -10.06 8.94 18.59
C GLY A 56 -9.69 8.09 17.37
N GLU A 57 -9.92 8.56 16.15
CA GLU A 57 -9.70 7.79 14.92
C GLU A 57 -8.25 7.82 14.44
N THR A 58 -7.62 8.98 14.43
CA THR A 58 -6.29 9.17 13.83
C THR A 58 -5.18 8.32 14.46
N PRO A 59 -5.18 7.98 15.76
CA PRO A 59 -4.25 7.02 16.33
C PRO A 59 -4.36 5.61 15.73
N TYR A 60 -5.58 5.16 15.43
CA TYR A 60 -5.81 3.87 14.76
C TYR A 60 -5.35 3.90 13.31
N VAL A 61 -5.64 4.98 12.59
CA VAL A 61 -5.14 5.16 11.22
C VAL A 61 -3.63 5.12 11.18
N LYS A 62 -2.96 5.83 12.08
CA LYS A 62 -1.50 5.76 12.22
C LYS A 62 -1.02 4.32 12.42
N LEU A 63 -1.60 3.58 13.38
CA LEU A 63 -1.23 2.20 13.66
C LEU A 63 -1.43 1.29 12.44
N VAL A 64 -2.55 1.41 11.76
CA VAL A 64 -2.87 0.59 10.57
C VAL A 64 -1.88 0.89 9.45
N THR A 65 -1.47 2.14 9.25
CA THR A 65 -0.44 2.48 8.26
C THR A 65 0.95 1.97 8.64
N GLN A 66 1.28 1.85 9.94
CA GLN A 66 2.53 1.24 10.39
C GLN A 66 2.58 -0.26 10.05
N LEU A 67 1.45 -0.94 10.11
CA LEU A 67 1.37 -2.40 9.89
C LEU A 67 1.15 -2.79 8.42
N PHE A 68 0.40 -1.99 7.67
CA PHE A 68 -0.11 -2.36 6.34
C PHE A 68 0.18 -1.31 5.27
N GLY A 69 0.65 -0.11 5.63
CA GLY A 69 0.68 1.06 4.77
C GLY A 69 1.42 0.88 3.44
N ASP A 70 2.47 0.06 3.40
CA ASP A 70 3.28 -0.20 2.20
C ASP A 70 2.54 -1.01 1.10
N ARG A 71 1.38 -1.56 1.42
CA ARG A 71 0.54 -2.38 0.53
C ARG A 71 -0.95 -2.10 0.66
N MET A 72 -1.29 -0.94 1.22
CA MET A 72 -2.63 -0.57 1.62
C MET A 72 -3.37 0.19 0.53
N TYR A 73 -4.61 -0.19 0.31
CA TYR A 73 -5.60 0.57 -0.45
C TYR A 73 -6.68 1.04 0.52
N ILE A 74 -7.03 2.29 0.45
CA ILE A 74 -8.05 2.92 1.30
C ILE A 74 -9.22 3.36 0.43
N ALA A 75 -10.35 2.69 0.61
CA ALA A 75 -11.65 3.12 0.13
C ALA A 75 -12.25 4.03 1.21
N ASN A 76 -12.24 5.33 0.96
CA ASN A 76 -12.67 6.31 1.94
C ASN A 76 -14.12 6.72 1.68
N ALA A 77 -14.95 6.66 2.71
CA ALA A 77 -16.31 7.24 2.69
C ALA A 77 -16.23 8.74 3.00
N THR A 78 -16.92 9.57 2.22
CA THR A 78 -16.96 11.02 2.43
C THR A 78 -17.40 11.37 3.84
N GLY A 79 -16.66 12.24 4.50
CA GLY A 79 -16.89 12.69 5.87
C GLY A 79 -15.61 13.26 6.49
N CYS A 80 -15.42 13.08 7.80
CA CYS A 80 -14.23 13.56 8.50
C CYS A 80 -12.93 13.02 7.89
N THR A 81 -12.91 11.75 7.50
CA THR A 81 -11.75 11.10 6.91
C THR A 81 -11.36 11.65 5.53
N SER A 82 -12.31 12.22 4.78
CA SER A 82 -12.03 12.97 3.56
C SER A 82 -11.38 14.31 3.86
N ILE A 83 -11.87 14.99 4.90
CA ILE A 83 -11.42 16.34 5.24
C ILE A 83 -9.98 16.34 5.72
N TRP A 84 -9.62 15.48 6.66
CA TRP A 84 -8.26 15.42 7.16
C TRP A 84 -7.34 14.52 6.33
N GLY A 85 -7.89 13.60 5.52
CA GLY A 85 -7.11 12.62 4.74
C GLY A 85 -6.83 13.02 3.30
N GLY A 86 -7.72 13.74 2.65
CA GLY A 86 -7.66 14.04 1.22
C GLY A 86 -7.83 15.50 0.83
N SER A 87 -7.82 16.44 1.79
CA SER A 87 -7.92 17.87 1.48
C SER A 87 -6.64 18.40 0.87
N ALA A 88 -6.69 18.75 -0.41
CA ALA A 88 -5.59 19.43 -1.07
C ALA A 88 -5.35 20.83 -0.47
N PRO A 89 -4.09 21.29 -0.36
CA PRO A 89 -2.87 20.66 -0.89
C PRO A 89 -2.16 19.70 0.08
N SER A 90 -2.71 19.47 1.28
CA SER A 90 -2.06 18.65 2.30
C SER A 90 -2.78 17.32 2.48
N THR A 91 -2.01 16.23 2.47
CA THR A 91 -2.46 14.90 2.87
C THR A 91 -1.51 14.36 3.94
N PRO A 92 -2.05 13.70 4.99
CA PRO A 92 -1.19 13.08 6.00
C PRO A 92 -0.53 11.78 5.54
N TYR A 93 -1.02 11.17 4.47
CA TYR A 93 -0.47 9.93 3.94
C TYR A 93 0.83 10.17 3.19
N THR A 94 1.79 9.27 3.39
CA THR A 94 3.11 9.36 2.79
C THR A 94 3.60 7.99 2.32
N VAL A 95 4.80 7.95 1.78
CA VAL A 95 5.45 6.73 1.31
C VAL A 95 6.68 6.40 2.14
N ASN A 96 7.05 5.13 2.17
CA ASN A 96 8.31 4.68 2.75
C ASN A 96 9.50 4.93 1.81
N LYS A 97 10.70 4.48 2.21
CA LYS A 97 11.94 4.66 1.43
C LYS A 97 11.93 3.92 0.08
N GLU A 98 11.11 2.90 -0.06
CA GLU A 98 10.90 2.18 -1.31
C GLU A 98 9.84 2.84 -2.22
N GLY A 99 9.32 4.02 -1.84
CA GLY A 99 8.28 4.73 -2.57
C GLY A 99 6.90 4.08 -2.48
N ARG A 100 6.66 3.25 -1.46
CA ARG A 100 5.39 2.56 -1.23
C ARG A 100 4.63 3.20 -0.07
N GLY A 101 3.33 3.38 -0.26
CA GLY A 101 2.45 3.91 0.77
C GLY A 101 0.99 3.65 0.44
N PRO A 102 0.07 4.10 1.31
CA PRO A 102 -1.36 3.93 1.08
C PRO A 102 -1.81 4.59 -0.23
N ALA A 103 -2.56 3.85 -1.03
CA ALA A 103 -3.33 4.40 -2.13
C ALA A 103 -4.72 4.75 -1.59
N TRP A 104 -5.09 6.03 -1.67
CA TRP A 104 -6.31 6.56 -1.10
C TRP A 104 -7.23 7.08 -2.20
N GLU A 105 -8.49 6.70 -2.14
CA GLU A 105 -9.52 7.21 -3.04
C GLU A 105 -10.81 7.43 -2.25
N ASN A 106 -11.51 8.52 -2.57
CA ASN A 106 -12.74 8.90 -1.89
C ASN A 106 -13.96 8.44 -2.67
N SER A 107 -14.98 7.96 -1.95
CA SER A 107 -16.30 7.69 -2.47
C SER A 107 -17.35 8.53 -1.75
N LEU A 108 -18.63 8.31 -2.03
CA LEU A 108 -19.71 8.96 -1.33
C LEU A 108 -19.84 8.40 0.08
N PHE A 109 -20.59 9.13 0.93
CA PHE A 109 -20.91 8.68 2.28
C PHE A 109 -21.75 7.39 2.26
N GLU A 110 -22.66 7.29 1.29
CA GLU A 110 -23.65 6.22 1.19
C GLU A 110 -23.11 4.91 0.62
N ASP A 111 -22.02 4.96 -0.14
CA ASP A 111 -21.50 3.81 -0.91
C ASP A 111 -20.09 3.36 -0.48
N GLY A 112 -19.61 3.80 0.66
CA GLY A 112 -18.24 3.50 1.12
C GLY A 112 -17.94 2.01 1.26
N ALA A 113 -18.92 1.22 1.70
CA ALA A 113 -18.76 -0.24 1.85
C ALA A 113 -18.71 -0.93 0.48
N GLU A 114 -19.61 -0.59 -0.43
CA GLU A 114 -19.67 -1.13 -1.80
C GLU A 114 -18.43 -0.75 -2.60
N PHE A 115 -17.96 0.48 -2.43
CA PHE A 115 -16.72 0.95 -3.05
C PHE A 115 -15.50 0.14 -2.58
N GLY A 116 -15.38 -0.08 -1.27
CA GLY A 116 -14.32 -0.92 -0.70
C GLY A 116 -14.40 -2.36 -1.19
N TYR A 117 -15.60 -2.92 -1.28
CA TYR A 117 -15.81 -4.25 -1.85
C TYR A 117 -15.45 -4.31 -3.33
N GLY A 118 -15.84 -3.28 -4.12
CA GLY A 118 -15.47 -3.16 -5.53
C GLY A 118 -13.95 -3.09 -5.74
N MET A 119 -13.23 -2.30 -4.91
CA MET A 119 -11.76 -2.28 -4.92
C MET A 119 -11.17 -3.66 -4.66
N ASN A 120 -11.70 -4.39 -3.68
CA ASN A 120 -11.23 -5.74 -3.36
C ASN A 120 -11.42 -6.71 -4.53
N LEU A 121 -12.60 -6.68 -5.17
CA LEU A 121 -12.87 -7.48 -6.36
C LEU A 121 -11.95 -7.13 -7.53
N ALA A 122 -11.71 -5.85 -7.78
CA ALA A 122 -10.83 -5.38 -8.83
C ALA A 122 -9.39 -5.86 -8.62
N VAL A 123 -8.85 -5.72 -7.39
CA VAL A 123 -7.51 -6.20 -7.04
C VAL A 123 -7.43 -7.72 -7.20
N HIS A 124 -8.41 -8.46 -6.68
CA HIS A 124 -8.43 -9.93 -6.79
C HIS A 124 -8.46 -10.38 -8.26
N THR A 125 -9.33 -9.78 -9.07
CA THR A 125 -9.44 -10.09 -10.51
C THR A 125 -8.11 -9.84 -11.24
N ARG A 126 -7.45 -8.72 -10.96
CA ARG A 126 -6.14 -8.41 -11.55
C ARG A 126 -5.05 -9.37 -11.08
N GLN A 127 -5.05 -9.77 -9.81
CA GLN A 127 -4.11 -10.75 -9.27
C GLN A 127 -4.31 -12.14 -9.90
N GLU A 128 -5.55 -12.58 -10.11
CA GLU A 128 -5.81 -13.85 -10.80
C GLU A 128 -5.43 -13.77 -12.29
N ALA A 129 -5.71 -12.68 -12.98
CA ALA A 129 -5.27 -12.48 -14.36
C ALA A 129 -3.72 -12.52 -14.50
N ALA A 130 -3.01 -11.88 -13.57
CA ALA A 130 -1.55 -11.98 -13.52
C ALA A 130 -1.06 -13.42 -13.27
N ALA A 131 -1.77 -14.18 -12.43
CA ALA A 131 -1.44 -15.57 -12.15
C ALA A 131 -1.69 -16.48 -13.36
N ASP A 132 -2.78 -16.25 -14.11
CA ASP A 132 -3.08 -17.00 -15.31
C ASP A 132 -2.03 -16.75 -16.40
N LEU A 133 -1.64 -15.49 -16.57
CA LEU A 133 -0.58 -15.13 -17.52
C LEU A 133 0.79 -15.71 -17.10
N ALA A 134 1.12 -15.68 -15.81
CA ALA A 134 2.33 -16.29 -15.28
C ALA A 134 2.37 -17.81 -15.49
N ARG A 135 1.22 -18.50 -15.37
CA ARG A 135 1.11 -19.94 -15.68
C ARG A 135 1.36 -20.21 -17.15
N SER A 136 0.77 -19.42 -18.05
CA SER A 136 0.97 -19.54 -19.49
C SER A 136 2.46 -19.35 -19.86
N ILE A 137 3.09 -18.30 -19.34
CA ILE A 137 4.51 -17.99 -19.56
C ILE A 137 5.40 -19.12 -19.02
N ALA A 138 5.09 -19.69 -17.86
CA ALA A 138 5.88 -20.77 -17.27
C ALA A 138 5.78 -22.09 -18.04
N GLN A 139 4.77 -22.26 -18.89
CA GLN A 139 4.57 -23.45 -19.74
C GLN A 139 5.14 -23.28 -21.16
N ASP A 140 5.47 -22.07 -21.57
CA ASP A 140 6.02 -21.77 -22.88
C ASP A 140 7.53 -22.12 -22.92
N GLU A 141 7.91 -23.04 -23.80
CA GLU A 141 9.31 -23.49 -23.99
C GLU A 141 10.25 -22.37 -24.45
N ALA A 142 9.70 -21.33 -25.09
CA ALA A 142 10.46 -20.17 -25.53
C ALA A 142 10.83 -19.22 -24.37
N THR A 143 10.20 -19.41 -23.20
CA THR A 143 10.44 -18.56 -22.03
C THR A 143 11.80 -18.86 -21.41
N PRO A 144 12.61 -17.82 -21.08
CA PRO A 144 13.88 -18.02 -20.40
C PRO A 144 13.70 -18.77 -19.07
N ALA A 145 14.54 -19.77 -18.80
CA ALA A 145 14.44 -20.61 -17.60
C ALA A 145 14.40 -19.81 -16.28
N ALA A 146 15.09 -18.66 -16.22
CA ALA A 146 15.06 -17.80 -15.06
C ALA A 146 13.64 -17.21 -14.80
N VAL A 147 12.94 -16.81 -15.86
CA VAL A 147 11.56 -16.30 -15.76
C VAL A 147 10.62 -17.43 -15.35
N THR A 148 10.72 -18.60 -15.97
CA THR A 148 9.93 -19.79 -15.62
C THR A 148 10.08 -20.13 -14.14
N LEU A 149 11.30 -20.19 -13.64
CA LEU A 149 11.57 -20.50 -12.23
C LEU A 149 10.96 -19.44 -11.27
N CYS A 150 11.13 -18.15 -11.59
CA CYS A 150 10.59 -17.07 -10.78
C CYS A 150 9.06 -17.06 -10.81
N ALA A 151 8.44 -17.30 -11.97
CA ALA A 151 6.98 -17.39 -12.11
C ALA A 151 6.41 -18.55 -11.27
N GLN A 152 7.01 -19.74 -11.33
CA GLN A 152 6.59 -20.89 -10.52
C GLN A 152 6.73 -20.61 -9.02
N LYS A 153 7.83 -20.01 -8.57
CA LYS A 153 8.02 -19.62 -7.18
C LYS A 153 6.96 -18.62 -6.72
N TRP A 154 6.70 -17.60 -7.53
CA TRP A 154 5.69 -16.61 -7.22
C TRP A 154 4.29 -17.24 -7.15
N LEU A 155 3.91 -18.09 -8.09
CA LEU A 155 2.62 -18.79 -8.09
C LEU A 155 2.41 -19.61 -6.81
N ASN A 156 3.46 -20.24 -6.28
CA ASN A 156 3.39 -21.03 -5.06
C ASN A 156 3.23 -20.16 -3.80
N HIS A 157 3.79 -18.94 -3.77
CA HIS A 157 3.80 -18.07 -2.59
C HIS A 157 2.92 -16.83 -2.73
N ARG A 158 2.18 -16.67 -3.84
CA ARG A 158 1.43 -15.45 -4.15
C ARG A 158 0.34 -15.08 -3.14
N ARG A 159 -0.11 -16.04 -2.32
CA ARG A 159 -1.12 -15.82 -1.26
C ARG A 159 -0.52 -15.51 0.10
N GLU A 160 0.78 -15.62 0.25
CA GLU A 160 1.51 -15.27 1.46
C GLU A 160 1.97 -13.81 1.38
N VAL A 161 1.87 -13.06 2.47
CA VAL A 161 2.22 -11.63 2.47
C VAL A 161 3.69 -11.41 2.09
N GLU A 162 4.61 -11.96 2.86
CA GLU A 162 6.05 -11.80 2.61
C GLU A 162 6.55 -12.66 1.43
N GLY A 163 5.98 -13.85 1.27
CA GLY A 163 6.28 -14.74 0.16
C GLY A 163 5.96 -14.12 -1.19
N SER A 164 4.77 -13.52 -1.34
CA SER A 164 4.35 -12.84 -2.57
C SER A 164 5.23 -11.63 -2.89
N ARG A 165 5.62 -10.88 -1.87
CA ARG A 165 6.49 -9.71 -2.02
C ARG A 165 7.88 -10.10 -2.52
N THR A 166 8.53 -11.04 -1.84
CA THR A 166 9.89 -11.47 -2.18
C THR A 166 9.95 -12.13 -3.55
N THR A 167 9.06 -13.09 -3.80
CA THR A 167 9.03 -13.81 -5.08
C THR A 167 8.53 -12.94 -6.23
N GLY A 168 7.59 -12.01 -5.95
CA GLY A 168 7.10 -11.04 -6.92
C GLY A 168 8.18 -10.05 -7.37
N THR A 169 9.02 -9.58 -6.45
CA THR A 169 10.17 -8.73 -6.80
C THR A 169 11.15 -9.49 -7.71
N ALA A 170 11.50 -10.72 -7.35
CA ALA A 170 12.37 -11.55 -8.17
C ALA A 170 11.79 -11.85 -9.57
N LEU A 171 10.46 -12.05 -9.65
CA LEU A 171 9.78 -12.22 -10.94
C LEU A 171 9.85 -10.94 -11.78
N ALA A 172 9.57 -9.78 -11.19
CA ALA A 172 9.65 -8.50 -11.91
C ALA A 172 11.07 -8.22 -12.45
N GLU A 173 12.10 -8.51 -11.68
CA GLU A 173 13.50 -8.39 -12.11
C GLU A 173 13.84 -9.35 -13.26
N ALA A 174 13.41 -10.61 -13.16
CA ALA A 174 13.61 -11.60 -14.22
C ALA A 174 12.90 -11.21 -15.52
N LEU A 175 11.68 -10.70 -15.44
CA LEU A 175 10.91 -10.18 -16.58
C LEU A 175 11.60 -8.98 -17.21
N ALA A 176 12.01 -7.98 -16.42
CA ALA A 176 12.71 -6.80 -16.90
C ALA A 176 14.00 -7.17 -17.66
N LYS A 177 14.76 -8.13 -17.13
CA LYS A 177 15.97 -8.64 -17.79
C LYS A 177 15.66 -9.33 -19.11
N ALA A 178 14.68 -10.24 -19.15
CA ALA A 178 14.29 -10.95 -20.37
C ALA A 178 13.79 -9.99 -21.46
N LEU A 179 13.03 -8.96 -21.08
CA LEU A 179 12.56 -7.90 -21.97
C LEU A 179 13.73 -7.09 -22.53
N SER A 180 14.69 -6.70 -21.72
CA SER A 180 15.89 -5.95 -22.18
C SER A 180 16.79 -6.76 -23.10
N GLU A 181 16.80 -8.09 -22.95
CA GLU A 181 17.58 -9.01 -23.78
C GLU A 181 16.83 -9.48 -25.05
N GLY A 182 15.57 -9.11 -25.24
CA GLY A 182 14.72 -9.52 -26.36
C GLY A 182 14.43 -11.03 -26.39
N LYS A 183 14.42 -11.70 -25.23
CA LYS A 183 14.25 -13.16 -25.12
C LYS A 183 12.82 -13.53 -24.76
N GLY A 184 12.32 -14.62 -25.34
CA GLY A 184 10.96 -15.12 -25.11
C GLY A 184 9.88 -14.32 -25.84
N ASN A 185 8.61 -14.60 -25.53
CA ASN A 185 7.48 -13.89 -26.09
C ASN A 185 7.37 -12.50 -25.46
N GLN A 186 7.88 -11.47 -26.15
CA GLN A 186 7.97 -10.10 -25.64
C GLN A 186 6.61 -9.52 -25.26
N GLU A 187 5.55 -9.81 -26.01
CA GLU A 187 4.21 -9.31 -25.74
C GLU A 187 3.67 -9.86 -24.41
N GLN A 188 3.77 -11.17 -24.20
CA GLN A 188 3.30 -11.78 -22.95
C GLN A 188 4.16 -11.37 -21.74
N LEU A 189 5.50 -11.31 -21.92
CA LEU A 189 6.39 -10.88 -20.85
C LEU A 189 6.13 -9.42 -20.46
N GLN A 190 5.89 -8.54 -21.43
CA GLN A 190 5.55 -7.15 -21.18
C GLN A 190 4.20 -7.03 -20.48
N ALA A 191 3.18 -7.75 -20.93
CA ALA A 191 1.86 -7.75 -20.30
C ALA A 191 1.93 -8.19 -18.84
N LEU A 192 2.71 -9.22 -18.51
CA LEU A 192 2.91 -9.64 -17.13
C LEU A 192 3.72 -8.61 -16.33
N TYR A 193 4.75 -8.02 -16.91
CA TYR A 193 5.57 -6.98 -16.27
C TYR A 193 4.75 -5.73 -15.94
N ASP A 194 3.80 -5.35 -16.80
CA ASP A 194 2.91 -4.21 -16.57
C ASP A 194 1.94 -4.43 -15.39
N MET A 195 1.73 -5.69 -15.03
CA MET A 195 0.94 -6.08 -13.85
C MET A 195 1.79 -6.31 -12.57
N ARG A 196 3.07 -5.96 -12.56
CA ARG A 196 4.01 -6.22 -11.44
C ARG A 196 3.59 -5.62 -10.12
N ASP A 197 2.81 -4.55 -10.15
CA ASP A 197 2.20 -3.94 -8.96
C ASP A 197 1.24 -4.88 -8.23
N MET A 198 0.68 -5.88 -8.93
CA MET A 198 -0.21 -6.91 -8.38
C MET A 198 0.50 -8.17 -7.87
N PHE A 199 1.82 -8.25 -7.99
CA PHE A 199 2.54 -9.46 -7.54
C PHE A 199 2.57 -9.60 -6.01
N GLY A 200 2.57 -8.50 -5.26
CA GLY A 200 2.46 -8.52 -3.81
C GLY A 200 1.00 -8.52 -3.34
N GLN A 201 0.73 -9.19 -2.21
CA GLN A 201 -0.58 -9.14 -1.58
C GLN A 201 -0.92 -7.71 -1.16
N LYS A 202 -2.14 -7.28 -1.44
CA LYS A 202 -2.69 -5.99 -1.05
C LYS A 202 -3.53 -6.11 0.22
N SER A 203 -3.68 -5.00 0.92
CA SER A 203 -4.54 -4.87 2.09
C SER A 203 -5.58 -3.79 1.79
N ILE A 204 -6.85 -4.16 1.73
CA ILE A 204 -7.94 -3.26 1.34
C ILE A 204 -8.71 -2.87 2.60
N TRP A 205 -8.91 -1.57 2.79
CA TRP A 205 -9.53 -1.00 3.98
C TRP A 205 -10.63 -0.02 3.58
N ALA A 206 -11.81 -0.16 4.18
CA ALA A 206 -12.83 0.87 4.14
C ALA A 206 -12.63 1.81 5.34
N PHE A 207 -12.48 3.10 5.07
CA PHE A 207 -12.36 4.14 6.08
C PHE A 207 -13.55 5.09 6.01
N GLY A 208 -14.00 5.52 7.16
CA GLY A 208 -15.02 6.56 7.32
C GLY A 208 -14.93 7.18 8.69
N GLY A 209 -15.52 8.35 8.87
CA GLY A 209 -15.65 9.01 10.15
C GLY A 209 -16.66 8.30 11.06
N ASP A 210 -16.80 8.80 12.29
CA ASP A 210 -17.75 8.29 13.26
C ASP A 210 -19.19 8.36 12.76
N GLY A 211 -19.59 9.43 12.07
CA GLY A 211 -20.90 9.55 11.45
C GLY A 211 -21.20 8.45 10.44
N TRP A 212 -20.20 8.12 9.60
CA TRP A 212 -20.33 7.03 8.64
C TRP A 212 -20.37 5.66 9.32
N ALA A 213 -19.46 5.45 10.26
CA ALA A 213 -19.29 4.14 10.89
C ALA A 213 -20.38 3.80 11.92
N TYR A 214 -21.04 4.80 12.50
CA TYR A 214 -21.97 4.62 13.62
C TYR A 214 -23.43 4.91 13.27
N ASP A 215 -23.69 6.04 12.58
CA ASP A 215 -25.03 6.61 12.51
C ASP A 215 -25.89 6.02 11.39
N ILE A 216 -25.27 5.37 10.40
CA ILE A 216 -25.98 4.78 9.25
C ILE A 216 -25.54 3.33 9.05
N GLY A 217 -26.15 2.41 9.82
CA GLY A 217 -25.98 0.96 9.63
C GLY A 217 -24.52 0.52 9.52
N TYR A 218 -23.64 1.10 10.32
CA TYR A 218 -22.18 0.84 10.24
C TYR A 218 -21.60 1.03 8.83
N GLY A 219 -22.07 2.06 8.13
CA GLY A 219 -21.63 2.34 6.76
C GLY A 219 -22.10 1.32 5.73
N GLY A 220 -23.22 0.63 6.00
CA GLY A 220 -23.74 -0.43 5.16
C GLY A 220 -23.07 -1.80 5.36
N VAL A 221 -22.13 -1.92 6.28
CA VAL A 221 -21.38 -3.18 6.51
C VAL A 221 -22.23 -4.27 7.17
N ASP A 222 -23.36 -3.91 7.77
CA ASP A 222 -24.31 -4.85 8.38
C ASP A 222 -25.21 -5.59 7.36
N HIS A 223 -25.17 -5.20 6.09
CA HIS A 223 -25.81 -5.89 4.98
C HIS A 223 -24.94 -7.01 4.42
#